data_3e1eefd579976401b07b3552780dbe25
#
_entry.id   3e1eefd579976401b07b3552780dbe25
#
_cell.length_a   1.000
_cell.length_b   1.000
_cell.length_c   1.000
_cell.angle_alpha   90.00
_cell.angle_beta   90.00
_cell.angle_gamma   90.00
#
_symmetry.space_group_name_H-M   'P 1'
#
loop_
_entity.id
_entity.type
_entity.pdbx_description
1 polymer ?
#
loop_
_entity_poly.entity_id
_entity_poly.type
_entity_poly.pdbx_seq_one_letter_code
_entity_poly.pdbx_strand_id
1 'polypeptide(L)'
;MIPQDTHLQIGSLLFEGLDQIDLTGPFEVLSRIPNSTYRIFAKTAQPVRDVRGLWLIPDANLADAPQLDVLHVPGGSGQEALMDDDEVLGWIRQQAAGARYVFSVCTGALICGAAGLLKGRPATTHWAAFHLLPFFGAIPVNDRVVVDKGLVFAAGVTAGIDGALRVAAELRGDEVAQAIQLYMQYAPEPPFNSGTPETAHPVVLDAARHSVRA
;
A
#
# COMPACT_ATOMS: atom_id res chain seq x y z
N MET A 1 -10.57 11.69 13.86
CA MET A 1 -10.12 12.79 12.98
C MET A 1 -9.02 13.60 13.69
N ILE A 2 -8.00 13.97 12.94
CA ILE A 2 -6.89 14.80 13.44
C ILE A 2 -7.22 16.27 13.16
N PRO A 3 -6.93 17.21 14.09
CA PRO A 3 -7.16 18.65 13.86
C PRO A 3 -6.54 19.13 12.54
N GLN A 4 -7.23 20.04 11.85
CA GLN A 4 -6.81 20.54 10.54
C GLN A 4 -5.49 21.34 10.59
N ASP A 5 -5.15 21.91 11.73
CA ASP A 5 -3.91 22.65 12.00
C ASP A 5 -2.71 21.74 12.30
N THR A 6 -2.92 20.45 12.55
CA THR A 6 -1.84 19.48 12.73
C THR A 6 -1.21 19.13 11.38
N HIS A 7 0.07 19.41 11.20
CA HIS A 7 0.81 19.01 10.02
C HIS A 7 1.11 17.52 10.03
N LEU A 8 0.89 16.82 8.90
CA LEU A 8 1.08 15.38 8.77
C LEU A 8 2.30 15.05 7.90
N GLN A 9 3.10 14.10 8.36
CA GLN A 9 4.19 13.49 7.59
C GLN A 9 3.70 12.17 6.99
N ILE A 10 3.66 12.08 5.67
CA ILE A 10 3.22 10.89 4.94
C ILE A 10 4.41 10.37 4.13
N GLY A 11 4.70 9.11 4.21
CA GLY A 11 5.82 8.53 3.49
C GLY A 11 5.50 7.18 2.86
N SER A 12 6.02 6.95 1.66
CA SER A 12 5.95 5.68 0.96
C SER A 12 7.32 5.05 0.82
N LEU A 13 7.37 3.73 1.02
CA LEU A 13 8.52 2.92 0.67
C LEU A 13 8.61 2.76 -0.85
N LEU A 14 9.81 2.95 -1.42
CA LEU A 14 10.12 2.68 -2.82
C LEU A 14 11.23 1.63 -2.89
N PHE A 15 11.08 0.64 -3.77
CA PHE A 15 12.04 -0.45 -3.93
C PHE A 15 12.02 -1.01 -5.34
N GLU A 16 13.11 -1.67 -5.75
CA GLU A 16 13.24 -2.30 -7.07
C GLU A 16 12.20 -3.40 -7.25
N GLY A 17 11.50 -3.38 -8.39
CA GLY A 17 10.47 -4.37 -8.70
C GLY A 17 9.15 -4.17 -7.96
N LEU A 18 8.85 -2.95 -7.45
CA LEU A 18 7.50 -2.63 -6.98
C LEU A 18 6.51 -2.58 -8.17
N ASP A 19 5.23 -2.72 -7.91
CA ASP A 19 4.20 -2.34 -8.89
C ASP A 19 3.93 -0.82 -8.74
N GLN A 20 4.17 -0.05 -9.81
CA GLN A 20 4.12 1.41 -9.71
C GLN A 20 2.75 1.95 -9.30
N ILE A 21 1.63 1.32 -9.68
CA ILE A 21 0.29 1.79 -9.28
C ILE A 21 0.06 1.57 -7.78
N ASP A 22 0.66 0.56 -7.16
CA ASP A 22 0.61 0.38 -5.71
C ASP A 22 1.16 1.60 -4.98
N LEU A 23 2.10 2.33 -5.59
CA LEU A 23 2.66 3.58 -5.11
C LEU A 23 1.87 4.80 -5.63
N THR A 24 1.74 4.92 -6.96
CA THR A 24 1.24 6.14 -7.61
C THR A 24 -0.25 6.33 -7.46
N GLY A 25 -1.04 5.27 -7.36
CA GLY A 25 -2.48 5.36 -7.05
C GLY A 25 -2.73 5.99 -5.68
N PRO A 26 -2.18 5.43 -4.59
CA PRO A 26 -2.22 6.07 -3.28
C PRO A 26 -1.59 7.46 -3.23
N PHE A 27 -0.47 7.68 -3.94
CA PHE A 27 0.17 9.00 -4.03
C PHE A 27 -0.83 10.07 -4.50
N GLU A 28 -1.61 9.78 -5.52
CA GLU A 28 -2.58 10.73 -6.09
C GLU A 28 -3.62 11.20 -5.06
N VAL A 29 -3.97 10.33 -4.10
CA VAL A 29 -4.86 10.64 -2.99
C VAL A 29 -4.12 11.30 -1.83
N LEU A 30 -3.08 10.62 -1.32
CA LEU A 30 -2.42 10.99 -0.06
C LEU A 30 -1.68 12.32 -0.16
N SER A 31 -1.12 12.65 -1.33
CA SER A 31 -0.46 13.94 -1.58
C SER A 31 -1.41 15.15 -1.59
N ARG A 32 -2.73 14.91 -1.67
CA ARG A 32 -3.77 15.94 -1.62
C ARG A 32 -4.37 16.15 -0.24
N ILE A 33 -3.93 15.38 0.76
CA ILE A 33 -4.41 15.57 2.14
C ILE A 33 -3.99 16.96 2.63
N PRO A 34 -4.92 17.83 3.08
CA PRO A 34 -4.58 19.17 3.53
C PRO A 34 -3.59 19.18 4.69
N ASN A 35 -2.70 20.17 4.68
CA ASN A 35 -1.66 20.36 5.69
C ASN A 35 -0.84 19.08 5.93
N SER A 36 -0.29 18.53 4.84
CA SER A 36 0.60 17.38 4.88
C SER A 36 1.81 17.56 3.97
N THR A 37 2.88 16.83 4.27
CA THR A 37 4.02 16.61 3.39
C THR A 37 4.05 15.14 3.01
N TYR A 38 4.09 14.84 1.72
CA TYR A 38 4.27 13.49 1.20
C TYR A 38 5.68 13.33 0.63
N ARG A 39 6.36 12.24 0.99
CA ARG A 39 7.68 11.90 0.46
C ARG A 39 7.79 10.40 0.15
N ILE A 40 8.69 10.09 -0.79
CA ILE A 40 9.01 8.73 -1.21
C ILE A 40 10.42 8.40 -0.71
N PHE A 41 10.55 7.31 0.02
CA PHE A 41 11.79 6.87 0.66
C PHE A 41 12.26 5.53 0.10
N ALA A 42 13.56 5.38 -0.14
CA ALA A 42 14.19 4.14 -0.56
C ALA A 42 15.49 3.89 0.22
N LYS A 43 16.06 2.70 0.14
CA LYS A 43 17.37 2.40 0.77
C LYS A 43 18.47 3.36 0.29
N THR A 44 18.41 3.75 -0.98
CA THR A 44 19.33 4.71 -1.58
C THR A 44 18.56 5.73 -2.39
N ALA A 45 19.13 6.92 -2.58
CA ALA A 45 18.55 7.97 -3.41
C ALA A 45 18.70 7.70 -4.94
N GLN A 46 18.99 6.46 -5.32
CA GLN A 46 19.11 6.09 -6.74
C GLN A 46 17.73 5.79 -7.32
N PRO A 47 17.53 6.06 -8.64
CA PRO A 47 16.32 5.64 -9.32
C PRO A 47 16.14 4.12 -9.26
N VAL A 48 14.91 3.66 -9.11
CA VAL A 48 14.51 2.25 -9.11
C VAL A 48 13.56 1.96 -10.26
N ARG A 49 13.51 0.72 -10.70
CA ARG A 49 12.54 0.26 -11.71
C ARG A 49 11.37 -0.46 -11.08
N ASP A 50 10.19 -0.21 -11.61
CA ASP A 50 9.03 -1.03 -11.33
C ASP A 50 9.08 -2.38 -12.06
N VAL A 51 8.12 -3.25 -11.81
CA VAL A 51 7.99 -4.58 -12.44
C VAL A 51 7.88 -4.54 -13.98
N ARG A 52 7.59 -3.39 -14.58
CA ARG A 52 7.41 -3.21 -16.03
C ARG A 52 8.48 -2.31 -16.66
N GLY A 53 9.42 -1.81 -15.86
CA GLY A 53 10.57 -1.04 -16.32
C GLY A 53 10.40 0.48 -16.23
N LEU A 54 9.33 1.00 -15.62
CA LEU A 54 9.18 2.43 -15.36
C LEU A 54 10.20 2.87 -14.29
N TRP A 55 10.91 3.96 -14.54
CA TRP A 55 11.81 4.55 -13.57
C TRP A 55 11.08 5.46 -12.59
N LEU A 56 11.37 5.28 -11.31
CA LEU A 56 10.89 6.10 -10.20
C LEU A 56 12.10 6.60 -9.40
N ILE A 57 12.02 7.85 -8.94
CA ILE A 57 13.09 8.48 -8.18
C ILE A 57 12.59 8.75 -6.76
N PRO A 58 13.27 8.28 -5.71
CA PRO A 58 12.91 8.61 -4.34
C PRO A 58 13.28 10.05 -3.99
N ASP A 59 12.58 10.63 -3.01
CA ASP A 59 12.90 11.97 -2.49
C ASP A 59 14.09 11.94 -1.51
N ALA A 60 14.28 10.82 -0.78
CA ALA A 60 15.33 10.67 0.22
C ALA A 60 15.61 9.20 0.57
N ASN A 61 16.66 8.95 1.34
CA ASN A 61 16.95 7.63 1.89
C ASN A 61 16.03 7.29 3.07
N LEU A 62 15.89 6.01 3.41
CA LEU A 62 15.15 5.55 4.59
C LEU A 62 15.66 6.21 5.88
N ALA A 63 16.98 6.36 6.01
CA ALA A 63 17.61 6.94 7.20
C ALA A 63 17.27 8.42 7.40
N ASP A 64 16.90 9.14 6.34
CA ASP A 64 16.57 10.58 6.38
C ASP A 64 15.06 10.82 6.62
N ALA A 65 14.27 9.74 6.76
CA ALA A 65 12.83 9.86 6.98
C ALA A 65 12.54 10.39 8.39
N PRO A 66 11.71 11.44 8.52
CA PRO A 66 11.17 11.82 9.83
C PRO A 66 10.26 10.71 10.37
N GLN A 67 9.81 10.85 11.61
CA GLN A 67 8.69 10.02 12.07
C GLN A 67 7.46 10.32 11.21
N LEU A 68 6.91 9.29 10.59
CA LEU A 68 5.75 9.40 9.72
C LEU A 68 4.46 9.26 10.53
N ASP A 69 3.44 10.05 10.18
CA ASP A 69 2.05 9.85 10.63
C ASP A 69 1.38 8.73 9.81
N VAL A 70 1.73 8.61 8.53
CA VAL A 70 1.29 7.52 7.65
C VAL A 70 2.50 6.88 7.00
N LEU A 71 2.71 5.61 7.28
CA LEU A 71 3.65 4.76 6.55
C LEU A 71 2.88 4.01 5.47
N HIS A 72 3.22 4.25 4.21
CA HIS A 72 2.67 3.51 3.07
C HIS A 72 3.68 2.50 2.53
N VAL A 73 3.23 1.25 2.40
CA VAL A 73 4.04 0.10 1.93
C VAL A 73 3.37 -0.51 0.70
N PRO A 74 3.84 -0.18 -0.52
CA PRO A 74 3.36 -0.79 -1.77
C PRO A 74 3.85 -2.23 -1.92
N GLY A 75 3.27 -2.96 -2.88
CA GLY A 75 3.71 -4.30 -3.27
C GLY A 75 4.42 -4.33 -4.62
N GLY A 76 4.50 -5.50 -5.20
CA GLY A 76 5.23 -5.84 -6.42
C GLY A 76 6.13 -7.06 -6.20
N SER A 77 6.64 -7.68 -7.27
CA SER A 77 7.46 -8.90 -7.15
C SER A 77 8.77 -8.71 -6.36
N GLY A 78 9.31 -7.48 -6.33
CA GLY A 78 10.51 -7.15 -5.53
C GLY A 78 10.31 -7.27 -4.02
N GLN A 79 9.07 -7.42 -3.54
CA GLN A 79 8.77 -7.61 -2.11
C GLN A 79 9.42 -8.85 -1.49
N GLU A 80 9.71 -9.89 -2.27
CA GLU A 80 10.35 -11.11 -1.75
C GLU A 80 11.71 -10.82 -1.13
N ALA A 81 12.54 -10.03 -1.81
CA ALA A 81 13.85 -9.64 -1.29
C ALA A 81 13.76 -8.76 -0.03
N LEU A 82 12.69 -7.97 0.11
CA LEU A 82 12.52 -7.10 1.26
C LEU A 82 12.06 -7.85 2.52
N MET A 83 11.43 -9.01 2.38
CA MET A 83 11.00 -9.82 3.54
C MET A 83 12.17 -10.38 4.35
N ASP A 84 13.38 -10.43 3.78
CA ASP A 84 14.62 -10.85 4.44
C ASP A 84 15.61 -9.68 4.62
N ASP A 85 15.20 -8.43 4.33
CA ASP A 85 16.05 -7.25 4.45
C ASP A 85 15.88 -6.58 5.82
N ASP A 86 16.83 -6.84 6.71
CA ASP A 86 16.79 -6.34 8.10
C ASP A 86 16.74 -4.80 8.20
N GLU A 87 17.35 -4.07 7.25
CA GLU A 87 17.35 -2.61 7.22
C GLU A 87 15.93 -2.10 6.93
N VAL A 88 15.29 -2.62 5.87
CA VAL A 88 13.93 -2.24 5.49
C VAL A 88 12.92 -2.66 6.55
N LEU A 89 13.01 -3.89 7.04
CA LEU A 89 12.11 -4.39 8.09
C LEU A 89 12.30 -3.63 9.40
N GLY A 90 13.53 -3.26 9.74
CA GLY A 90 13.86 -2.41 10.89
C GLY A 90 13.25 -1.03 10.78
N TRP A 91 13.38 -0.41 9.60
CA TRP A 91 12.78 0.90 9.32
C TRP A 91 11.24 0.85 9.40
N ILE A 92 10.62 -0.17 8.81
CA ILE A 92 9.15 -0.34 8.88
C ILE A 92 8.70 -0.47 10.34
N ARG A 93 9.37 -1.29 11.15
CA ARG A 93 9.05 -1.44 12.58
C ARG A 93 9.18 -0.11 13.34
N GLN A 94 10.27 0.62 13.09
CA GLN A 94 10.51 1.91 13.72
C GLN A 94 9.42 2.92 13.35
N GLN A 95 9.11 3.07 12.07
CA GLN A 95 8.07 3.99 11.60
C GLN A 95 6.69 3.59 12.13
N ALA A 96 6.34 2.30 12.05
CA ALA A 96 5.05 1.78 12.52
C ALA A 96 4.81 2.02 14.02
N ALA A 97 5.87 2.03 14.84
CA ALA A 97 5.75 2.27 16.29
C ALA A 97 5.23 3.68 16.62
N GLY A 98 5.47 4.67 15.78
CA GLY A 98 5.00 6.05 15.98
C GLY A 98 3.95 6.50 14.97
N ALA A 99 3.70 5.73 13.91
CA ALA A 99 2.72 6.09 12.89
C ALA A 99 1.28 5.96 13.41
N ARG A 100 0.42 6.86 12.97
CA ARG A 100 -1.02 6.77 13.21
C ARG A 100 -1.67 5.69 12.34
N TYR A 101 -1.17 5.57 11.11
CA TYR A 101 -1.60 4.54 10.15
C TYR A 101 -0.42 3.91 9.44
N VAL A 102 -0.44 2.58 9.38
CA VAL A 102 0.35 1.81 8.41
C VAL A 102 -0.62 1.36 7.33
N PHE A 103 -0.35 1.78 6.12
CA PHE A 103 -1.18 1.49 4.96
C PHE A 103 -0.39 0.64 3.98
N SER A 104 -0.87 -0.54 3.66
CA SER A 104 -0.25 -1.39 2.64
C SER A 104 -1.18 -1.65 1.46
N VAL A 105 -0.57 -1.87 0.30
CA VAL A 105 -1.26 -2.24 -0.93
C VAL A 105 -0.67 -3.54 -1.46
N CYS A 106 -1.52 -4.42 -1.98
CA CYS A 106 -1.09 -5.63 -2.68
C CYS A 106 -0.18 -6.50 -1.79
N THR A 107 0.94 -6.98 -2.31
CA THR A 107 1.92 -7.77 -1.55
C THR A 107 2.73 -6.97 -0.53
N GLY A 108 2.55 -5.65 -0.44
CA GLY A 108 3.08 -4.84 0.66
C GLY A 108 2.63 -5.33 2.05
N ALA A 109 1.47 -5.99 2.13
CA ALA A 109 1.02 -6.64 3.35
C ALA A 109 1.99 -7.75 3.82
N LEU A 110 2.66 -8.47 2.90
CA LEU A 110 3.63 -9.51 3.26
C LEU A 110 4.91 -8.89 3.85
N ILE A 111 5.35 -7.73 3.34
CA ILE A 111 6.47 -6.99 3.93
C ILE A 111 6.12 -6.55 5.36
N CYS A 112 4.91 -6.02 5.55
CA CYS A 112 4.39 -5.69 6.89
C CYS A 112 4.32 -6.94 7.79
N GLY A 113 3.97 -8.10 7.22
CA GLY A 113 3.98 -9.39 7.90
C GLY A 113 5.37 -9.81 8.36
N ALA A 114 6.37 -9.73 7.49
CA ALA A 114 7.77 -10.00 7.82
C ALA A 114 8.31 -9.01 8.87
N ALA A 115 7.83 -7.77 8.87
CA ALA A 115 8.10 -6.81 9.94
C ALA A 115 7.38 -7.13 11.27
N GLY A 116 6.49 -8.13 11.32
CA GLY A 116 5.80 -8.58 12.53
C GLY A 116 4.49 -7.84 12.83
N LEU A 117 3.96 -7.04 11.90
CA LEU A 117 2.79 -6.19 12.14
C LEU A 117 1.44 -6.92 12.01
N LEU A 118 1.42 -8.13 11.44
CA LEU A 118 0.18 -8.85 11.10
C LEU A 118 -0.29 -9.85 12.15
N LYS A 119 0.49 -10.16 13.16
CA LYS A 119 0.19 -11.23 14.12
C LYS A 119 -1.14 -10.98 14.85
N GLY A 120 -2.12 -11.88 14.61
CA GLY A 120 -3.45 -11.81 15.20
C GLY A 120 -4.34 -10.70 14.64
N ARG A 121 -3.96 -10.10 13.49
CA ARG A 121 -4.68 -8.97 12.89
C ARG A 121 -5.41 -9.40 11.62
N PRO A 122 -6.63 -8.90 11.37
CA PRO A 122 -7.29 -9.07 10.08
C PRO A 122 -6.50 -8.34 9.01
N ALA A 123 -6.27 -8.99 7.87
CA ALA A 123 -5.52 -8.43 6.76
C ALA A 123 -6.00 -8.99 5.42
N THR A 124 -5.81 -8.19 4.38
CA THR A 124 -5.93 -8.61 2.98
C THR A 124 -4.63 -8.33 2.24
N THR A 125 -4.50 -8.91 1.06
CA THR A 125 -3.37 -8.73 0.14
C THR A 125 -3.83 -9.04 -1.29
N HIS A 126 -2.93 -8.96 -2.26
CA HIS A 126 -3.23 -9.39 -3.63
C HIS A 126 -3.74 -10.85 -3.65
N TRP A 127 -4.76 -11.13 -4.44
CA TRP A 127 -5.44 -12.42 -4.48
C TRP A 127 -4.48 -13.61 -4.68
N ALA A 128 -3.44 -13.44 -5.49
CA ALA A 128 -2.46 -14.50 -5.77
C ALA A 128 -1.58 -14.83 -4.54
N ALA A 129 -1.41 -13.89 -3.62
CA ALA A 129 -0.61 -14.01 -2.41
C ALA A 129 -1.46 -14.21 -1.14
N PHE A 130 -2.78 -14.22 -1.27
CA PHE A 130 -3.71 -14.28 -0.13
C PHE A 130 -3.48 -15.48 0.79
N HIS A 131 -3.11 -16.62 0.22
CA HIS A 131 -2.80 -17.86 0.93
C HIS A 131 -1.54 -17.76 1.82
N LEU A 132 -0.72 -16.72 1.65
CA LEU A 132 0.51 -16.50 2.43
C LEU A 132 0.25 -15.74 3.74
N LEU A 133 -0.85 -15.03 3.88
CA LEU A 133 -1.15 -14.24 5.09
C LEU A 133 -1.07 -15.05 6.40
N PRO A 134 -1.56 -16.30 6.48
CA PRO A 134 -1.46 -17.11 7.72
C PRO A 134 -0.02 -17.39 8.16
N PHE A 135 0.97 -17.42 7.26
CA PHE A 135 2.38 -17.63 7.63
C PHE A 135 2.93 -16.48 8.50
N PHE A 136 2.35 -15.29 8.39
CA PHE A 136 2.67 -14.13 9.21
C PHE A 136 1.75 -13.99 10.43
N GLY A 137 0.91 -15.00 10.71
CA GLY A 137 -0.04 -14.98 11.81
C GLY A 137 -1.22 -14.03 11.60
N ALA A 138 -1.46 -13.55 10.38
CA ALA A 138 -2.63 -12.75 10.03
C ALA A 138 -3.90 -13.60 10.02
N ILE A 139 -5.05 -12.94 10.20
CA ILE A 139 -6.39 -13.48 9.96
C ILE A 139 -6.81 -13.02 8.55
N PRO A 140 -6.83 -13.90 7.54
CA PRO A 140 -7.15 -13.49 6.17
C PRO A 140 -8.60 -13.02 6.05
N VAL A 141 -8.80 -11.84 5.45
CA VAL A 141 -10.13 -11.27 5.14
C VAL A 141 -10.16 -10.92 3.65
N ASN A 142 -11.08 -11.54 2.90
CA ASN A 142 -11.19 -11.34 1.46
C ASN A 142 -12.04 -10.11 1.13
N ASP A 143 -11.64 -8.96 1.65
CA ASP A 143 -12.24 -7.66 1.36
C ASP A 143 -11.27 -6.80 0.55
N ARG A 144 -11.82 -5.90 -0.24
CA ARG A 144 -11.03 -4.98 -1.08
C ARG A 144 -10.16 -4.04 -0.22
N VAL A 145 -10.67 -3.60 0.93
CA VAL A 145 -9.94 -2.80 1.94
C VAL A 145 -10.32 -3.30 3.32
N VAL A 146 -9.32 -3.63 4.11
CA VAL A 146 -9.46 -4.04 5.52
C VAL A 146 -8.86 -2.97 6.41
N VAL A 147 -9.61 -2.52 7.42
CA VAL A 147 -9.16 -1.53 8.40
C VAL A 147 -9.20 -2.14 9.79
N ASP A 148 -8.08 -2.06 10.52
CA ASP A 148 -8.00 -2.53 11.89
C ASP A 148 -6.99 -1.72 12.72
N LYS A 149 -7.48 -0.89 13.65
CA LYS A 149 -6.68 -0.20 14.69
C LYS A 149 -5.38 0.45 14.17
N GLY A 150 -5.49 1.35 13.19
CA GLY A 150 -4.33 2.03 12.61
C GLY A 150 -3.61 1.24 11.51
N LEU A 151 -4.11 0.05 11.14
CA LEU A 151 -3.66 -0.69 9.97
C LEU A 151 -4.73 -0.59 8.88
N VAL A 152 -4.31 -0.33 7.65
CA VAL A 152 -5.17 -0.32 6.46
C VAL A 152 -4.50 -1.19 5.41
N PHE A 153 -5.20 -2.21 4.94
CA PHE A 153 -4.72 -3.13 3.92
C PHE A 153 -5.64 -3.04 2.70
N ALA A 154 -5.09 -2.70 1.55
CA ALA A 154 -5.77 -2.75 0.27
C ALA A 154 -5.33 -3.99 -0.51
N ALA A 155 -6.28 -4.70 -1.12
CA ALA A 155 -6.05 -5.99 -1.77
C ALA A 155 -5.14 -5.89 -3.01
N GLY A 156 -5.69 -5.89 -4.20
CA GLY A 156 -4.91 -5.80 -5.44
C GLY A 156 -4.71 -4.36 -5.89
N VAL A 157 -3.72 -4.15 -6.65
CA VAL A 157 -3.20 -2.92 -7.27
C VAL A 157 -4.10 -1.68 -7.18
N THR A 158 -5.25 -1.68 -7.87
CA THR A 158 -6.18 -0.54 -7.90
C THR A 158 -6.94 -0.31 -6.59
N ALA A 159 -7.01 -1.29 -5.70
CA ALA A 159 -7.59 -1.14 -4.37
C ALA A 159 -6.81 -0.14 -3.50
N GLY A 160 -5.56 0.15 -3.88
CA GLY A 160 -4.74 1.16 -3.24
C GLY A 160 -5.38 2.56 -3.26
N ILE A 161 -6.12 2.90 -4.31
CA ILE A 161 -6.84 4.18 -4.39
C ILE A 161 -7.97 4.22 -3.35
N ASP A 162 -8.76 3.15 -3.25
CA ASP A 162 -9.85 3.05 -2.26
C ASP A 162 -9.31 3.08 -0.83
N GLY A 163 -8.21 2.33 -0.59
CA GLY A 163 -7.53 2.33 0.71
C GLY A 163 -6.98 3.71 1.09
N ALA A 164 -6.39 4.43 0.14
CA ALA A 164 -5.88 5.78 0.37
C ALA A 164 -7.00 6.78 0.68
N LEU A 165 -8.15 6.70 -0.02
CA LEU A 165 -9.34 7.50 0.31
C LEU A 165 -9.85 7.18 1.72
N ARG A 166 -9.80 5.91 2.14
CA ARG A 166 -10.13 5.53 3.51
C ARG A 166 -9.17 6.14 4.52
N VAL A 167 -7.85 6.10 4.26
CA VAL A 167 -6.84 6.76 5.10
C VAL A 167 -7.09 8.28 5.18
N ALA A 168 -7.41 8.93 4.06
CA ALA A 168 -7.73 10.35 4.04
C ALA A 168 -8.96 10.68 4.91
N ALA A 169 -10.01 9.85 4.85
CA ALA A 169 -11.21 9.98 5.67
C ALA A 169 -10.90 9.82 7.17
N GLU A 170 -10.10 8.82 7.55
CA GLU A 170 -9.68 8.62 8.95
C GLU A 170 -8.87 9.81 9.49
N LEU A 171 -8.03 10.41 8.66
CA LEU A 171 -7.17 11.52 9.05
C LEU A 171 -7.93 12.86 9.12
N ARG A 172 -8.71 13.19 8.10
CA ARG A 172 -9.29 14.54 7.88
C ARG A 172 -10.82 14.57 7.76
N GLY A 173 -11.47 13.39 7.81
CA GLY A 173 -12.91 13.26 7.68
C GLY A 173 -13.39 12.99 6.25
N ASP A 174 -14.63 12.52 6.16
CA ASP A 174 -15.23 12.05 4.91
C ASP A 174 -15.35 13.14 3.86
N GLU A 175 -15.63 14.39 4.25
CA GLU A 175 -15.76 15.53 3.32
C GLU A 175 -14.45 15.78 2.55
N VAL A 176 -13.31 15.71 3.24
CA VAL A 176 -11.98 15.86 2.61
C VAL A 176 -11.71 14.71 1.65
N ALA A 177 -12.00 13.47 2.07
CA ALA A 177 -11.81 12.30 1.21
C ALA A 177 -12.69 12.37 -0.06
N GLN A 178 -13.96 12.77 0.10
CA GLN A 178 -14.90 12.96 -1.03
C GLN A 178 -14.46 14.10 -1.95
N ALA A 179 -13.92 15.19 -1.42
CA ALA A 179 -13.38 16.28 -2.24
C ALA A 179 -12.17 15.81 -3.08
N ILE A 180 -11.30 15.00 -2.50
CA ILE A 180 -10.16 14.37 -3.22
C ILE A 180 -10.69 13.43 -4.31
N GLN A 181 -11.64 12.56 -3.97
CA GLN A 181 -12.27 11.64 -4.93
C GLN A 181 -12.89 12.38 -6.12
N LEU A 182 -13.61 13.46 -5.83
CA LEU A 182 -14.24 14.30 -6.87
C LEU A 182 -13.20 14.98 -7.75
N TYR A 183 -12.13 15.53 -7.14
CA TYR A 183 -11.04 16.14 -7.89
C TYR A 183 -10.41 15.17 -8.90
N MET A 184 -10.20 13.91 -8.45
CA MET A 184 -9.64 12.85 -9.28
C MET A 184 -10.64 12.30 -10.30
N GLN A 185 -11.92 12.65 -10.21
CA GLN A 185 -13.02 12.02 -10.95
C GLN A 185 -12.99 10.49 -10.82
N TYR A 186 -12.66 9.99 -9.63
CA TYR A 186 -12.57 8.56 -9.38
C TYR A 186 -13.97 7.94 -9.28
N ALA A 187 -14.50 7.55 -10.43
CA ALA A 187 -15.77 6.87 -10.62
C ALA A 187 -15.56 5.68 -11.58
N PRO A 188 -14.92 4.58 -11.15
CA PRO A 188 -14.48 3.51 -12.03
C PRO A 188 -15.64 2.76 -12.68
N GLU A 189 -15.58 2.63 -14.00
CA GLU A 189 -16.52 1.86 -14.85
C GLU A 189 -15.73 0.88 -15.73
N PRO A 190 -15.19 -0.22 -15.17
CA PRO A 190 -14.39 -1.15 -15.95
C PRO A 190 -15.25 -1.84 -17.03
N PRO A 191 -14.74 -2.03 -18.25
CA PRO A 191 -15.52 -2.61 -19.36
C PRO A 191 -15.79 -4.12 -19.20
N PHE A 192 -15.12 -4.76 -18.23
CA PHE A 192 -15.23 -6.18 -17.94
C PHE A 192 -15.46 -6.44 -16.46
N ASN A 193 -16.19 -7.51 -16.11
CA ASN A 193 -16.38 -7.94 -14.74
C ASN A 193 -15.42 -9.10 -14.40
N SER A 194 -14.11 -8.88 -14.55
CA SER A 194 -13.06 -9.88 -14.27
C SER A 194 -12.03 -9.36 -13.29
N GLY A 195 -12.43 -8.45 -12.41
CA GLY A 195 -11.54 -7.78 -11.46
C GLY A 195 -11.18 -8.61 -10.24
N THR A 196 -11.85 -9.74 -9.99
CA THR A 196 -11.57 -10.65 -8.87
C THR A 196 -11.59 -12.11 -9.33
N PRO A 197 -10.94 -13.04 -8.57
CA PRO A 197 -11.01 -14.47 -8.88
C PRO A 197 -12.44 -15.02 -8.95
N GLU A 198 -13.35 -14.49 -8.15
CA GLU A 198 -14.74 -14.91 -8.05
C GLU A 198 -15.57 -14.50 -9.28
N THR A 199 -15.22 -13.35 -9.89
CA THR A 199 -15.96 -12.80 -11.03
C THR A 199 -15.30 -13.11 -12.38
N ALA A 200 -14.03 -13.49 -12.38
CA ALA A 200 -13.30 -13.82 -13.60
C ALA A 200 -13.77 -15.16 -14.20
N HIS A 201 -13.87 -15.19 -15.54
CA HIS A 201 -14.13 -16.47 -16.23
C HIS A 201 -12.97 -17.45 -15.94
N PRO A 202 -13.24 -18.78 -15.74
CA PRO A 202 -12.22 -19.77 -15.38
C PRO A 202 -10.98 -19.78 -16.29
N VAL A 203 -11.14 -19.61 -17.59
CA VAL A 203 -10.02 -19.55 -18.56
C VAL A 203 -9.13 -18.31 -18.31
N VAL A 204 -9.74 -17.16 -17.97
CA VAL A 204 -9.02 -15.92 -17.66
C VAL A 204 -8.28 -16.07 -16.34
N LEU A 205 -8.92 -16.64 -15.33
CA LEU A 205 -8.31 -16.88 -14.02
C LEU A 205 -7.12 -17.83 -14.13
N ASP A 206 -7.23 -18.90 -14.91
CA ASP A 206 -6.14 -19.86 -15.11
C ASP A 206 -4.93 -19.20 -15.81
N ALA A 207 -5.17 -18.44 -16.88
CA ALA A 207 -4.13 -17.68 -17.56
C ALA A 207 -3.44 -16.66 -16.62
N ALA A 208 -4.22 -15.95 -15.79
CA ALA A 208 -3.68 -14.99 -14.82
C ALA A 208 -2.81 -15.68 -13.76
N ARG A 209 -3.19 -16.85 -13.27
CA ARG A 209 -2.39 -17.66 -12.32
C ARG A 209 -1.02 -18.07 -12.88
N HIS A 210 -0.96 -18.38 -14.17
CA HIS A 210 0.30 -18.70 -14.83
C HIS A 210 1.20 -17.46 -14.97
N SER A 211 0.62 -16.30 -15.29
CA SER A 211 1.37 -15.05 -15.45
C SER A 211 1.96 -14.50 -14.13
N VAL A 212 1.32 -14.78 -12.99
CA VAL A 212 1.82 -14.35 -11.66
C VAL A 212 2.97 -15.22 -11.16
N ARG A 213 3.10 -16.46 -11.70
CA ARG A 213 4.17 -17.40 -11.34
C ARG A 213 5.42 -17.30 -12.23
N ALA A 214 5.35 -16.56 -13.33
CA ALA A 214 6.43 -16.33 -14.28
C ALA A 214 7.18 -15.05 -13.97
#